data_b490c8aab7043510e1113b2e507ba8b6
#
_entry.id   b490c8aab7043510e1113b2e507ba8b6
#
_cell.length_a   1.000
_cell.length_b   1.000
_cell.length_c   1.000
_cell.angle_alpha   90.00
_cell.angle_beta   90.00
_cell.angle_gamma   90.00
#
_symmetry.space_group_name_H-M   'P 1'
#
loop_
_entity.id
_entity.type
_entity.pdbx_description
1 polymer ?
#
loop_
_entity_poly.entity_id
_entity_poly.type
_entity_poly.pdbx_seq_one_letter_code
_entity_poly.pdbx_strand_id
1 'polypeptide(L)'
;MYILKTHWYRDNWCVFLKFGKEDEALAAISAEHKMAEIVSIECTNKMLSGHDISYVNELINRKFVISRIAHPDGTIVLADSNSIISLGDKVLVVCASEDCEAVTAFIGNRIEMGEKEWDTPDSKLVSRRILITKPEINGKTFADLRLRTRYGINITRVNRAGVDLIPYQGMQLQIGDRVMVVGPENAIEKVAAVLGNSLKKLREPNLVTIFVGIALGVLLGSIPLLNVPQPVKLGLAGGPLIVALLLGRFGPRFHLVTYTTMSANLMLREVGIALFLAAVGLGAGDGFIDAIVGGGYRWIGYGALITVIPLLLVGIFARARLKMNYYTLMGLMAGSMTDPPALAYANGTAGNDMPALSYSTVYPVVMFLRVLTAQIFILFAL
;
A
#
# COMPACT_ATOMS: atom_id res chain seq x y z
N MET A 1 13.62 10.44 -27.19
CA MET A 1 13.49 10.63 -25.74
C MET A 1 14.82 10.84 -25.03
N TYR A 2 15.91 10.18 -25.43
CA TYR A 2 17.27 10.43 -24.91
C TYR A 2 17.86 11.80 -25.32
N ILE A 3 17.47 12.32 -26.47
CA ILE A 3 17.99 13.60 -27.01
C ILE A 3 17.39 14.82 -26.27
N LEU A 4 16.20 14.71 -25.72
CA LEU A 4 15.60 15.77 -24.89
C LEU A 4 16.21 15.84 -23.47
N LYS A 5 16.92 14.80 -23.03
CA LYS A 5 17.56 14.72 -21.71
C LYS A 5 18.81 15.59 -21.60
N THR A 6 19.48 15.94 -22.70
CA THR A 6 20.81 16.53 -22.67
C THR A 6 20.88 18.03 -22.95
N HIS A 7 19.91 18.63 -23.61
CA HIS A 7 20.01 20.04 -24.02
C HIS A 7 19.05 21.01 -23.33
N TRP A 8 17.95 20.54 -22.79
CA TRP A 8 16.97 21.38 -22.10
C TRP A 8 17.22 21.55 -20.59
N TYR A 9 18.25 20.90 -20.08
CA TYR A 9 18.57 20.88 -18.65
C TYR A 9 19.32 22.15 -18.18
N ARG A 10 19.74 23.01 -19.08
CA ARG A 10 20.66 24.12 -18.77
C ARG A 10 20.01 25.47 -18.49
N ASP A 11 18.78 25.68 -18.88
CA ASP A 11 18.13 26.96 -18.70
C ASP A 11 16.84 26.85 -17.87
N ASN A 12 16.80 27.64 -16.83
CA ASN A 12 15.84 27.72 -15.72
C ASN A 12 14.33 27.89 -16.06
N TRP A 13 13.87 27.54 -17.26
CA TRP A 13 12.51 27.86 -17.72
C TRP A 13 11.48 26.77 -17.55
N CYS A 14 11.83 25.55 -17.20
CA CYS A 14 10.87 24.46 -16.96
C CYS A 14 10.95 23.93 -15.54
N VAL A 15 10.19 24.52 -14.63
CA VAL A 15 9.93 24.04 -13.27
C VAL A 15 9.35 22.62 -13.26
N PHE A 16 8.82 22.17 -14.43
CA PHE A 16 8.25 20.85 -14.65
C PHE A 16 9.26 19.75 -14.92
N LEU A 17 10.50 20.06 -15.32
CA LEU A 17 11.43 19.09 -15.90
C LEU A 17 12.73 18.89 -15.10
N LYS A 18 12.76 19.21 -13.82
CA LYS A 18 13.91 18.92 -12.94
C LYS A 18 13.88 17.45 -12.48
N PHE A 19 14.06 16.51 -13.42
CA PHE A 19 14.09 15.08 -13.14
C PHE A 19 15.25 14.62 -12.25
N GLY A 20 16.44 15.24 -12.33
CA GLY A 20 17.61 14.79 -11.57
C GLY A 20 17.50 15.00 -10.06
N LYS A 21 16.83 16.07 -9.63
CA LYS A 21 16.52 16.27 -8.19
C LYS A 21 15.40 15.36 -7.70
N GLU A 22 14.56 14.86 -8.58
CA GLU A 22 13.50 13.92 -8.27
C GLU A 22 14.05 12.51 -8.06
N ASP A 23 15.06 12.10 -8.82
CA ASP A 23 15.71 10.79 -8.62
C ASP A 23 16.44 10.72 -7.27
N GLU A 24 17.08 11.81 -6.83
CA GLU A 24 17.67 11.93 -5.49
C GLU A 24 16.60 11.99 -4.40
N ALA A 25 15.54 12.77 -4.61
CA ALA A 25 14.41 12.85 -3.70
C ALA A 25 13.65 11.50 -3.62
N LEU A 26 13.59 10.75 -4.72
CA LEU A 26 13.00 9.40 -4.75
C LEU A 26 13.87 8.37 -4.05
N ALA A 27 15.17 8.45 -4.17
CA ALA A 27 16.07 7.60 -3.38
C ALA A 27 15.90 7.90 -1.88
N ALA A 28 15.72 9.17 -1.50
CA ALA A 28 15.40 9.58 -0.14
C ALA A 28 13.99 9.13 0.30
N ILE A 29 12.96 9.33 -0.55
CA ILE A 29 11.57 8.94 -0.27
C ILE A 29 11.39 7.42 -0.30
N SER A 30 12.07 6.68 -1.18
CA SER A 30 12.05 5.22 -1.13
C SER A 30 12.82 4.67 0.07
N ALA A 31 13.76 5.41 0.62
CA ALA A 31 14.35 5.16 1.93
C ALA A 31 13.38 5.55 3.07
N GLU A 32 12.63 6.64 2.92
CA GLU A 32 11.62 7.12 3.87
C GLU A 32 10.32 6.29 3.87
N HIS A 33 9.92 5.72 2.72
CA HIS A 33 8.74 4.85 2.57
C HIS A 33 9.01 3.37 2.91
N LYS A 34 10.10 3.04 3.57
CA LYS A 34 10.12 1.85 4.41
C LYS A 34 9.17 2.13 5.57
N MET A 35 7.92 1.73 5.43
CA MET A 35 6.89 1.88 6.47
C MET A 35 7.30 1.26 7.81
N ALA A 36 8.37 0.49 7.85
CA ALA A 36 9.00 -0.03 9.06
C ALA A 36 10.53 0.10 8.94
N GLU A 37 11.10 0.98 9.73
CA GLU A 37 12.55 1.18 9.86
C GLU A 37 13.06 0.37 11.05
N ILE A 38 14.29 -0.14 10.93
CA ILE A 38 14.99 -0.84 12.01
C ILE A 38 16.09 0.10 12.51
N VAL A 39 16.04 0.39 13.80
CA VAL A 39 17.01 1.29 14.45
C VAL A 39 17.59 0.61 15.69
N SER A 40 18.90 0.65 15.82
CA SER A 40 19.60 0.25 17.03
C SER A 40 19.79 1.47 17.92
N ILE A 41 19.33 1.40 19.16
CA ILE A 41 19.32 2.52 20.12
C ILE A 41 19.97 2.06 21.42
N GLU A 42 20.90 2.84 21.95
CA GLU A 42 21.42 2.67 23.29
C GLU A 42 20.54 3.42 24.29
N CYS A 43 20.07 2.72 25.32
CA CYS A 43 19.23 3.30 26.37
C CYS A 43 20.03 4.25 27.25
N THR A 44 19.79 5.55 27.11
CA THR A 44 20.40 6.59 27.94
C THR A 44 19.39 7.31 28.82
N ASN A 45 18.09 7.02 28.66
CA ASN A 45 17.03 7.65 29.41
C ASN A 45 16.86 6.98 30.80
N LYS A 46 17.17 7.71 31.85
CA LYS A 46 17.05 7.24 33.24
C LYS A 46 15.62 6.91 33.66
N MET A 47 14.62 7.52 33.02
CA MET A 47 13.21 7.27 33.32
C MET A 47 12.73 5.88 32.86
N LEU A 48 13.44 5.27 31.93
CA LEU A 48 13.11 3.94 31.41
C LEU A 48 13.85 2.82 32.15
N SER A 49 14.92 3.14 32.83
CA SER A 49 15.75 2.15 33.52
C SER A 49 14.98 1.47 34.63
N GLY A 50 14.93 0.14 34.61
CA GLY A 50 14.20 -0.68 35.56
C GLY A 50 12.71 -0.88 35.28
N HIS A 51 12.21 -0.32 34.21
CA HIS A 51 10.83 -0.52 33.78
C HIS A 51 10.71 -1.56 32.64
N ASP A 52 9.55 -2.18 32.54
CA ASP A 52 9.26 -3.17 31.51
C ASP A 52 8.89 -2.50 30.18
N ILE A 53 8.95 -3.27 29.10
CA ILE A 53 8.63 -2.79 27.75
C ILE A 53 7.16 -2.36 27.65
N SER A 54 6.24 -2.95 28.41
CA SER A 54 4.84 -2.53 28.42
C SER A 54 4.68 -1.09 28.87
N TYR A 55 5.38 -0.73 29.95
CA TYR A 55 5.42 0.65 30.45
C TYR A 55 6.00 1.62 29.41
N VAL A 56 7.10 1.22 28.73
CA VAL A 56 7.72 2.04 27.68
C VAL A 56 6.76 2.27 26.52
N ASN A 57 6.02 1.23 26.11
CA ASN A 57 5.02 1.33 25.05
C ASN A 57 3.85 2.26 25.41
N GLU A 58 3.35 2.20 26.64
CA GLU A 58 2.29 3.08 27.11
C GLU A 58 2.74 4.54 27.16
N LEU A 59 3.98 4.79 27.61
CA LEU A 59 4.51 6.12 27.79
C LEU A 59 4.78 6.84 26.47
N ILE A 60 5.32 6.12 25.47
CA ILE A 60 5.64 6.70 24.14
C ILE A 60 4.38 6.90 23.31
N ASN A 61 3.35 6.07 23.49
CA ASN A 61 2.09 6.09 22.72
C ASN A 61 2.30 6.16 21.18
N ARG A 62 3.29 5.42 20.68
CA ARG A 62 3.65 5.30 19.26
C ARG A 62 3.69 3.83 18.85
N LYS A 63 3.64 3.57 17.53
CA LYS A 63 3.70 2.20 17.02
C LYS A 63 5.15 1.79 16.78
N PHE A 64 5.69 1.02 17.69
CA PHE A 64 7.01 0.40 17.54
C PHE A 64 7.05 -0.98 18.20
N VAL A 65 8.05 -1.77 17.86
CA VAL A 65 8.31 -3.08 18.45
C VAL A 65 9.79 -3.15 18.83
N ILE A 66 10.06 -3.42 20.10
CA ILE A 66 11.41 -3.80 20.53
C ILE A 66 11.56 -5.29 20.23
N SER A 67 12.49 -5.62 19.37
CA SER A 67 12.74 -6.99 18.90
C SER A 67 13.68 -7.74 19.83
N ARG A 68 14.81 -7.13 20.18
CA ARG A 68 15.89 -7.69 20.97
C ARG A 68 16.48 -6.66 21.91
N ILE A 69 17.06 -7.12 23.00
CA ILE A 69 17.85 -6.33 23.96
C ILE A 69 19.22 -6.97 24.05
N ALA A 70 20.27 -6.18 23.87
CA ALA A 70 21.63 -6.59 24.15
C ALA A 70 22.10 -5.89 25.42
N HIS A 71 22.40 -6.65 26.44
CA HIS A 71 22.91 -6.17 27.71
C HIS A 71 24.40 -5.81 27.64
N PRO A 72 24.93 -4.98 28.54
CA PRO A 72 26.35 -4.60 28.55
C PRO A 72 27.31 -5.79 28.75
N ASP A 73 26.84 -6.92 29.25
CA ASP A 73 27.58 -8.18 29.39
C ASP A 73 27.73 -8.94 28.08
N GLY A 74 27.14 -8.45 26.97
CA GLY A 74 27.14 -9.07 25.66
C GLY A 74 26.03 -10.07 25.43
N THR A 75 25.15 -10.33 26.41
CA THR A 75 23.99 -11.24 26.21
C THR A 75 22.91 -10.56 25.39
N ILE A 76 22.45 -11.26 24.34
CA ILE A 76 21.32 -10.81 23.50
C ILE A 76 20.10 -11.66 23.83
N VAL A 77 19.04 -11.00 24.28
CA VAL A 77 17.77 -11.63 24.62
C VAL A 77 16.64 -11.18 23.70
N LEU A 78 15.65 -12.06 23.51
CA LEU A 78 14.42 -11.69 22.84
C LEU A 78 13.60 -10.77 23.74
N ALA A 79 13.23 -9.61 23.23
CA ALA A 79 12.43 -8.66 23.99
C ALA A 79 10.97 -9.13 24.10
N ASP A 80 10.46 -9.19 25.32
CA ASP A 80 9.03 -9.43 25.60
C ASP A 80 8.41 -8.27 26.39
N SER A 81 7.11 -8.34 26.67
CA SER A 81 6.39 -7.27 27.37
C SER A 81 6.91 -7.02 28.77
N ASN A 82 7.46 -8.05 29.40
CA ASN A 82 7.95 -8.02 30.80
C ASN A 82 9.48 -7.84 30.85
N SER A 83 10.16 -7.78 29.70
CA SER A 83 11.59 -7.52 29.65
C SER A 83 11.89 -6.14 30.20
N ILE A 84 12.82 -6.06 31.13
CA ILE A 84 13.25 -4.81 31.76
C ILE A 84 14.38 -4.21 30.94
N ILE A 85 14.28 -2.92 30.68
CA ILE A 85 15.33 -2.14 30.02
C ILE A 85 16.15 -1.42 31.10
N SER A 86 17.46 -1.50 30.95
CA SER A 86 18.42 -0.83 31.85
C SER A 86 19.26 0.19 31.11
N LEU A 87 19.86 1.12 31.86
CA LEU A 87 20.81 2.07 31.27
C LEU A 87 21.99 1.33 30.64
N GLY A 88 22.36 1.73 29.41
CA GLY A 88 23.45 1.11 28.69
C GLY A 88 23.03 -0.14 27.89
N ASP A 89 21.77 -0.62 28.03
CA ASP A 89 21.25 -1.66 27.17
C ASP A 89 21.10 -1.12 25.72
N LYS A 90 21.44 -1.96 24.77
CA LYS A 90 21.19 -1.67 23.35
C LYS A 90 19.91 -2.38 22.94
N VAL A 91 18.99 -1.65 22.32
CA VAL A 91 17.70 -2.20 21.88
C VAL A 91 17.56 -2.11 20.37
N LEU A 92 17.08 -3.20 19.76
CA LEU A 92 16.72 -3.24 18.36
C LEU A 92 15.24 -2.92 18.21
N VAL A 93 14.97 -1.73 17.68
CA VAL A 93 13.61 -1.20 17.54
C VAL A 93 13.17 -1.24 16.10
N VAL A 94 11.94 -1.66 15.86
CA VAL A 94 11.25 -1.57 14.56
C VAL A 94 10.11 -0.57 14.72
N CYS A 95 10.17 0.55 14.01
CA CYS A 95 9.22 1.65 14.09
C CYS A 95 8.80 2.15 12.71
N ALA A 96 7.71 2.91 12.63
CA ALA A 96 7.38 3.62 11.42
C ALA A 96 8.43 4.72 11.17
N SER A 97 8.81 4.98 9.93
CA SER A 97 9.83 6.00 9.60
C SER A 97 9.49 7.36 10.21
N GLU A 98 8.21 7.73 10.24
CA GLU A 98 7.71 8.97 10.86
C GLU A 98 7.83 9.01 12.38
N ASP A 99 7.86 7.85 13.03
CA ASP A 99 7.95 7.72 14.49
C ASP A 99 9.39 7.48 15.00
N CYS A 100 10.31 7.11 14.08
CA CYS A 100 11.67 6.71 14.45
C CYS A 100 12.46 7.77 15.22
N GLU A 101 12.39 9.02 14.81
CA GLU A 101 13.08 10.11 15.51
C GLU A 101 12.53 10.31 16.90
N ALA A 102 11.20 10.29 17.06
CA ALA A 102 10.54 10.46 18.35
C ALA A 102 10.86 9.29 19.30
N VAL A 103 10.81 8.05 18.81
CA VAL A 103 11.13 6.85 19.57
C VAL A 103 12.61 6.84 19.96
N THR A 104 13.51 7.21 19.05
CA THR A 104 14.94 7.30 19.31
C THR A 104 15.23 8.34 20.37
N ALA A 105 14.72 9.56 20.22
CA ALA A 105 14.93 10.65 21.18
C ALA A 105 14.41 10.32 22.59
N PHE A 106 13.37 9.49 22.67
CA PHE A 106 12.81 9.09 23.97
C PHE A 106 13.60 7.96 24.63
N ILE A 107 14.07 6.96 23.87
CA ILE A 107 14.83 5.82 24.43
C ILE A 107 16.29 6.22 24.71
N GLY A 108 16.92 6.90 23.76
CA GLY A 108 18.33 7.28 23.92
C GLY A 108 19.01 7.67 22.61
N ASN A 109 20.25 7.21 22.45
CA ASN A 109 21.08 7.56 21.31
C ASN A 109 21.05 6.46 20.23
N ARG A 110 20.91 6.88 18.96
CA ARG A 110 21.06 5.97 17.83
C ARG A 110 22.50 5.47 17.74
N ILE A 111 22.66 4.16 17.54
CA ILE A 111 23.97 3.51 17.38
C ILE A 111 24.03 2.81 16.03
N GLU A 112 25.23 2.75 15.44
CA GLU A 112 25.48 2.00 14.21
C GLU A 112 25.80 0.53 14.57
N MET A 113 24.77 -0.26 14.77
CA MET A 113 24.86 -1.70 14.97
C MET A 113 23.98 -2.38 13.92
N GLY A 114 24.61 -3.09 12.99
CA GLY A 114 23.92 -3.73 11.85
C GLY A 114 23.12 -4.97 12.25
N GLU A 115 22.16 -5.38 11.40
CA GLU A 115 21.34 -6.59 11.64
C GLU A 115 22.19 -7.83 11.91
N LYS A 116 23.36 -7.96 11.26
CA LYS A 116 24.27 -9.10 11.43
C LYS A 116 24.92 -9.17 12.81
N GLU A 117 25.09 -8.04 13.47
CA GLU A 117 25.67 -7.98 14.81
C GLU A 117 24.67 -8.43 15.88
N TRP A 118 23.38 -8.34 15.56
CA TRP A 118 22.30 -8.86 16.37
C TRP A 118 22.07 -10.36 16.20
N ASP A 119 22.61 -10.97 15.15
CA ASP A 119 22.52 -12.40 14.85
C ASP A 119 23.82 -13.14 15.24
N THR A 120 24.31 -12.95 16.45
CA THR A 120 25.48 -13.67 16.95
C THR A 120 25.20 -15.17 17.08
N PRO A 121 26.19 -16.06 16.78
CA PRO A 121 26.02 -17.51 16.90
C PRO A 121 25.57 -17.95 18.30
N ASP A 122 25.95 -17.22 19.34
CA ASP A 122 25.60 -17.53 20.73
C ASP A 122 24.16 -17.13 21.10
N SER A 123 23.51 -16.24 20.34
CA SER A 123 22.16 -15.76 20.68
C SER A 123 21.06 -16.81 20.47
N LYS A 124 21.31 -17.92 19.73
CA LYS A 124 20.32 -18.94 19.33
C LYS A 124 19.03 -18.37 18.74
N LEU A 125 19.01 -17.06 18.45
CA LEU A 125 17.87 -16.33 17.89
C LEU A 125 18.06 -16.16 16.40
N VAL A 126 17.09 -16.60 15.62
CA VAL A 126 17.07 -16.44 14.17
C VAL A 126 15.87 -15.58 13.75
N SER A 127 16.03 -14.88 12.65
CA SER A 127 14.95 -14.13 12.02
C SER A 127 14.50 -14.86 10.75
N ARG A 128 13.22 -15.18 10.64
CA ARG A 128 12.70 -15.88 9.48
C ARG A 128 11.38 -15.29 9.01
N ARG A 129 11.24 -15.18 7.70
CA ARG A 129 10.00 -14.72 7.07
C ARG A 129 9.06 -15.91 6.88
N ILE A 130 7.87 -15.85 7.47
CA ILE A 130 6.83 -16.88 7.39
C ILE A 130 5.65 -16.34 6.60
N LEU A 131 5.13 -17.15 5.70
CA LEU A 131 4.00 -16.84 4.84
C LEU A 131 2.71 -17.40 5.42
N ILE A 132 1.66 -16.58 5.54
CA ILE A 132 0.35 -17.04 6.01
C ILE A 132 -0.39 -17.71 4.86
N THR A 133 -0.66 -19.00 5.01
CA THR A 133 -1.28 -19.82 3.96
C THR A 133 -2.44 -20.68 4.45
N LYS A 134 -2.68 -20.75 5.77
CA LYS A 134 -3.82 -21.49 6.32
C LYS A 134 -5.09 -20.64 6.32
N PRO A 135 -6.20 -21.14 5.73
CA PRO A 135 -7.48 -20.41 5.73
C PRO A 135 -8.01 -20.11 7.14
N GLU A 136 -7.72 -20.98 8.11
CA GLU A 136 -8.19 -20.83 9.49
C GLU A 136 -7.55 -19.64 10.22
N ILE A 137 -6.44 -19.10 9.70
CA ILE A 137 -5.74 -17.93 10.24
C ILE A 137 -6.30 -16.64 9.68
N ASN A 138 -6.96 -16.70 8.52
CA ASN A 138 -7.50 -15.52 7.86
C ASN A 138 -8.52 -14.82 8.75
N GLY A 139 -8.30 -13.53 9.03
CA GLY A 139 -9.16 -12.71 9.89
C GLY A 139 -8.87 -12.81 11.39
N LYS A 140 -8.06 -13.78 11.86
CA LYS A 140 -7.63 -13.84 13.27
C LYS A 140 -6.62 -12.72 13.56
N THR A 141 -6.63 -12.25 14.80
CA THR A 141 -5.69 -11.26 15.29
C THR A 141 -4.46 -11.91 15.93
N PHE A 142 -3.38 -11.13 16.08
CA PHE A 142 -2.23 -11.60 16.87
C PHE A 142 -2.61 -11.93 18.31
N ALA A 143 -3.56 -11.19 18.89
CA ALA A 143 -4.08 -11.44 20.24
C ALA A 143 -4.75 -12.82 20.34
N ASP A 144 -5.54 -13.21 19.33
CA ASP A 144 -6.22 -14.52 19.29
C ASP A 144 -5.24 -15.68 19.22
N LEU A 145 -4.17 -15.52 18.47
CA LEU A 145 -3.17 -16.57 18.24
C LEU A 145 -2.16 -16.71 19.40
N ARG A 146 -1.97 -15.65 20.18
CA ARG A 146 -1.04 -15.58 21.32
C ARG A 146 0.35 -16.18 20.98
N LEU A 147 0.84 -15.94 19.76
CA LEU A 147 2.07 -16.57 19.24
C LEU A 147 3.29 -16.26 20.13
N ARG A 148 3.37 -15.04 20.61
CA ARG A 148 4.45 -14.58 21.49
C ARG A 148 4.50 -15.39 22.79
N THR A 149 3.38 -15.46 23.50
CA THR A 149 3.28 -16.14 24.81
C THR A 149 3.37 -17.64 24.68
N ARG A 150 2.83 -18.22 23.59
CA ARG A 150 2.77 -19.68 23.42
C ARG A 150 4.08 -20.29 22.90
N TYR A 151 4.82 -19.54 22.06
CA TYR A 151 6.00 -20.08 21.38
C TYR A 151 7.29 -19.32 21.71
N GLY A 152 7.24 -18.23 22.50
CA GLY A 152 8.44 -17.45 22.83
C GLY A 152 9.07 -16.80 21.60
N ILE A 153 8.25 -16.26 20.71
CA ILE A 153 8.71 -15.56 19.49
C ILE A 153 8.25 -14.12 19.49
N ASN A 154 8.93 -13.29 18.72
CA ASN A 154 8.51 -11.93 18.47
C ASN A 154 8.20 -11.74 16.98
N ILE A 155 7.16 -10.95 16.67
CA ILE A 155 6.83 -10.58 15.31
C ILE A 155 7.16 -9.11 15.14
N THR A 156 8.07 -8.81 14.21
CA THR A 156 8.63 -7.47 14.05
C THR A 156 8.04 -6.70 12.88
N ARG A 157 7.61 -7.40 11.83
CA ARG A 157 7.02 -6.81 10.62
C ARG A 157 5.98 -7.73 10.01
N VAL A 158 4.99 -7.12 9.37
CA VAL A 158 4.00 -7.80 8.51
C VAL A 158 4.07 -7.17 7.14
N ASN A 159 4.49 -7.90 6.13
CA ASN A 159 4.43 -7.44 4.75
C ASN A 159 3.13 -7.89 4.11
N ARG A 160 2.30 -6.94 3.72
CA ARG A 160 1.01 -7.14 3.04
C ARG A 160 1.04 -6.44 1.70
N ALA A 161 0.93 -7.21 0.62
CA ALA A 161 0.95 -6.69 -0.76
C ALA A 161 2.13 -5.76 -1.06
N GLY A 162 3.33 -6.07 -0.54
CA GLY A 162 4.53 -5.26 -0.72
C GLY A 162 4.75 -4.16 0.32
N VAL A 163 3.76 -3.86 1.16
CA VAL A 163 3.84 -2.82 2.19
C VAL A 163 4.22 -3.44 3.53
N ASP A 164 5.25 -2.92 4.18
CA ASP A 164 5.67 -3.32 5.52
C ASP A 164 4.86 -2.59 6.58
N LEU A 165 4.17 -3.33 7.43
CA LEU A 165 3.32 -2.84 8.50
C LEU A 165 3.94 -3.22 9.86
N ILE A 166 3.78 -2.35 10.86
CA ILE A 166 4.15 -2.65 12.24
C ILE A 166 3.03 -3.46 12.89
N PRO A 167 3.34 -4.66 13.44
CA PRO A 167 2.35 -5.50 14.06
C PRO A 167 1.81 -4.87 15.36
N TYR A 168 0.51 -4.98 15.57
CA TYR A 168 -0.16 -4.66 16.83
C TYR A 168 -1.18 -5.75 17.18
N GLN A 169 -1.56 -5.86 18.44
CA GLN A 169 -2.37 -6.97 18.94
C GLN A 169 -3.69 -7.17 18.20
N GLY A 170 -4.37 -6.09 17.83
CA GLY A 170 -5.66 -6.11 17.10
C GLY A 170 -5.53 -6.23 15.58
N MET A 171 -4.31 -6.37 15.04
CA MET A 171 -4.13 -6.51 13.60
C MET A 171 -4.65 -7.86 13.14
N GLN A 172 -5.59 -7.84 12.18
CA GLN A 172 -6.10 -9.04 11.53
C GLN A 172 -5.12 -9.55 10.48
N LEU A 173 -4.79 -10.82 10.56
CA LEU A 173 -3.94 -11.52 9.62
C LEU A 173 -4.73 -11.92 8.38
N GLN A 174 -4.07 -11.87 7.22
CA GLN A 174 -4.67 -12.24 5.95
C GLN A 174 -3.80 -13.29 5.25
N ILE A 175 -4.44 -14.15 4.45
CA ILE A 175 -3.70 -15.07 3.58
C ILE A 175 -2.84 -14.24 2.63
N GLY A 176 -1.58 -14.66 2.47
CA GLY A 176 -0.59 -13.93 1.67
C GLY A 176 0.26 -12.94 2.46
N ASP A 177 -0.10 -12.61 3.71
CA ASP A 177 0.76 -11.82 4.57
C ASP A 177 2.08 -12.57 4.81
N ARG A 178 3.18 -11.83 4.80
CA ARG A 178 4.51 -12.32 5.16
C ARG A 178 4.90 -11.71 6.50
N VAL A 179 4.96 -12.53 7.54
CA VAL A 179 5.34 -12.09 8.88
C VAL A 179 6.82 -12.36 9.12
N MET A 180 7.54 -11.35 9.62
CA MET A 180 8.92 -11.52 10.08
C MET A 180 8.90 -11.96 11.53
N VAL A 181 9.33 -13.18 11.78
CA VAL A 181 9.35 -13.82 13.10
C VAL A 181 10.78 -13.92 13.60
N VAL A 182 11.00 -13.55 14.84
CA VAL A 182 12.30 -13.64 15.55
C VAL A 182 12.14 -14.52 16.75
N GLY A 183 13.04 -15.48 16.93
CA GLY A 183 13.01 -16.42 18.04
C GLY A 183 13.92 -17.62 17.84
N PRO A 184 13.87 -18.59 18.77
CA PRO A 184 14.59 -19.85 18.61
C PRO A 184 14.10 -20.63 17.38
N GLU A 185 15.00 -21.31 16.67
CA GLU A 185 14.67 -21.99 15.40
C GLU A 185 13.54 -23.00 15.55
N ASN A 186 13.55 -23.81 16.60
CA ASN A 186 12.50 -24.78 16.90
C ASN A 186 11.13 -24.14 17.15
N ALA A 187 11.09 -22.94 17.75
CA ALA A 187 9.87 -22.19 17.96
C ALA A 187 9.32 -21.61 16.65
N ILE A 188 10.22 -21.11 15.79
CA ILE A 188 9.86 -20.60 14.47
C ILE A 188 9.25 -21.70 13.59
N GLU A 189 9.79 -22.93 13.62
CA GLU A 189 9.21 -24.05 12.88
C GLU A 189 7.79 -24.39 13.34
N LYS A 190 7.53 -24.39 14.65
CA LYS A 190 6.18 -24.58 15.20
C LYS A 190 5.24 -23.48 14.73
N VAL A 191 5.67 -22.23 14.76
CA VAL A 191 4.89 -21.07 14.27
C VAL A 191 4.66 -21.18 12.76
N ALA A 192 5.65 -21.60 11.97
CA ALA A 192 5.48 -21.86 10.55
C ALA A 192 4.43 -22.95 10.28
N ALA A 193 4.41 -24.00 11.08
CA ALA A 193 3.37 -25.03 10.99
C ALA A 193 1.97 -24.51 11.34
N VAL A 194 1.86 -23.57 12.29
CA VAL A 194 0.58 -22.93 12.65
C VAL A 194 0.10 -22.01 11.55
N LEU A 195 0.96 -21.15 11.00
CA LEU A 195 0.62 -20.17 9.97
C LEU A 195 0.51 -20.78 8.57
N GLY A 196 1.16 -21.96 8.34
CA GLY A 196 1.08 -22.74 7.12
C GLY A 196 2.33 -22.72 6.25
N ASN A 197 2.96 -21.57 6.04
CA ASN A 197 4.23 -21.33 5.31
C ASN A 197 4.42 -22.14 3.99
N SER A 198 3.35 -22.35 3.23
CA SER A 198 3.37 -23.15 2.00
C SER A 198 3.20 -22.29 0.76
N LEU A 199 4.30 -22.03 0.04
CA LEU A 199 4.28 -21.31 -1.24
C LEU A 199 3.38 -22.00 -2.29
N LYS A 200 3.27 -23.33 -2.24
CA LYS A 200 2.48 -24.10 -3.21
C LYS A 200 0.98 -23.75 -3.11
N LYS A 201 0.45 -23.61 -1.89
CA LYS A 201 -0.98 -23.26 -1.66
C LYS A 201 -1.35 -21.86 -2.15
N LEU A 202 -0.38 -20.95 -2.23
CA LEU A 202 -0.61 -19.59 -2.70
C LEU A 202 -0.46 -19.42 -4.21
N ARG A 203 0.02 -20.44 -4.93
CA ARG A 203 0.13 -20.37 -6.40
C ARG A 203 -1.20 -20.51 -7.11
N GLU A 204 -2.20 -21.06 -6.44
CA GLU A 204 -3.54 -21.22 -7.02
C GLU A 204 -4.39 -20.01 -6.67
N PRO A 205 -4.68 -19.12 -7.66
CA PRO A 205 -5.50 -17.94 -7.41
C PRO A 205 -6.95 -18.34 -7.13
N ASN A 206 -7.57 -17.76 -6.11
CA ASN A 206 -9.00 -17.97 -5.86
C ASN A 206 -9.83 -17.04 -6.76
N LEU A 207 -10.12 -17.49 -7.98
CA LEU A 207 -10.90 -16.73 -8.94
C LEU A 207 -12.38 -16.64 -8.56
N VAL A 208 -12.89 -17.60 -7.78
CA VAL A 208 -14.32 -17.64 -7.41
C VAL A 208 -14.72 -16.37 -6.67
N THR A 209 -13.93 -15.95 -5.68
CA THR A 209 -14.22 -14.74 -4.90
C THR A 209 -14.25 -13.49 -5.78
N ILE A 210 -13.37 -13.40 -6.79
CA ILE A 210 -13.30 -12.27 -7.71
C ILE A 210 -14.56 -12.22 -8.57
N PHE A 211 -14.92 -13.32 -9.23
CA PHE A 211 -16.08 -13.36 -10.12
C PHE A 211 -17.41 -13.21 -9.37
N VAL A 212 -17.55 -13.79 -8.19
CA VAL A 212 -18.71 -13.57 -7.32
C VAL A 212 -18.78 -12.10 -6.89
N GLY A 213 -17.64 -11.49 -6.54
CA GLY A 213 -17.57 -10.07 -6.22
C GLY A 213 -18.00 -9.18 -7.40
N ILE A 214 -17.58 -9.50 -8.61
CA ILE A 214 -18.00 -8.79 -9.84
C ILE A 214 -19.51 -8.96 -10.06
N ALA A 215 -20.04 -10.18 -9.96
CA ALA A 215 -21.47 -10.45 -10.14
C ALA A 215 -22.34 -9.69 -9.13
N LEU A 216 -21.98 -9.72 -7.85
CA LEU A 216 -22.65 -8.95 -6.80
C LEU A 216 -22.53 -7.43 -7.07
N GLY A 217 -21.39 -6.98 -7.56
CA GLY A 217 -21.18 -5.59 -7.94
C GLY A 217 -22.05 -5.14 -9.09
N VAL A 218 -22.19 -5.95 -10.13
CA VAL A 218 -23.09 -5.69 -11.26
C VAL A 218 -24.54 -5.64 -10.78
N LEU A 219 -24.96 -6.57 -9.93
CA LEU A 219 -26.29 -6.56 -9.33
C LEU A 219 -26.53 -5.26 -8.53
N LEU A 220 -25.60 -4.90 -7.64
CA LEU A 220 -25.70 -3.66 -6.86
C LEU A 220 -25.73 -2.42 -7.76
N GLY A 221 -24.87 -2.41 -8.80
CA GLY A 221 -24.80 -1.31 -9.76
C GLY A 221 -26.06 -1.13 -10.61
N SER A 222 -26.85 -2.18 -10.77
CA SER A 222 -28.10 -2.18 -11.53
C SER A 222 -29.31 -1.71 -10.74
N ILE A 223 -29.23 -1.69 -9.40
CA ILE A 223 -30.33 -1.27 -8.52
C ILE A 223 -30.52 0.24 -8.63
N PRO A 224 -31.73 0.73 -8.93
CA PRO A 224 -32.04 2.15 -8.90
C PRO A 224 -32.00 2.67 -7.45
N LEU A 225 -31.15 3.66 -7.19
CA LEU A 225 -31.02 4.30 -5.87
C LEU A 225 -32.14 5.31 -5.60
N LEU A 226 -32.63 5.95 -6.65
CA LEU A 226 -33.73 6.92 -6.60
C LEU A 226 -34.75 6.58 -7.69
N ASN A 227 -36.01 6.54 -7.30
CA ASN A 227 -37.16 6.35 -8.23
C ASN A 227 -37.59 7.73 -8.77
N VAL A 228 -36.78 8.32 -9.62
CA VAL A 228 -37.08 9.52 -10.41
C VAL A 228 -37.37 9.11 -11.87
N PRO A 229 -37.94 9.98 -12.72
CA PRO A 229 -38.24 9.65 -14.12
C PRO A 229 -37.07 9.00 -14.89
N GLN A 230 -35.83 9.38 -14.54
CA GLN A 230 -34.65 8.61 -14.93
C GLN A 230 -33.99 8.01 -13.68
N PRO A 231 -33.99 6.68 -13.54
CA PRO A 231 -33.49 6.03 -12.31
C PRO A 231 -31.99 6.24 -12.13
N VAL A 232 -31.62 6.87 -11.04
CA VAL A 232 -30.23 7.04 -10.64
C VAL A 232 -29.67 5.69 -10.18
N LYS A 233 -28.62 5.20 -10.84
CA LYS A 233 -27.96 3.90 -10.58
C LYS A 233 -26.47 4.13 -10.34
N LEU A 234 -25.83 3.26 -9.55
CA LEU A 234 -24.36 3.27 -9.42
C LEU A 234 -23.65 2.86 -10.72
N GLY A 235 -24.36 2.18 -11.62
CA GLY A 235 -23.83 1.71 -12.89
C GLY A 235 -22.90 0.51 -12.76
N LEU A 236 -22.53 -0.03 -13.93
CA LEU A 236 -21.69 -1.24 -14.04
C LEU A 236 -20.25 -1.04 -13.55
N ALA A 237 -19.79 0.19 -13.38
CA ALA A 237 -18.46 0.50 -12.86
C ALA A 237 -18.49 0.79 -11.34
N GLY A 238 -19.47 1.56 -10.86
CA GLY A 238 -19.56 1.96 -9.45
C GLY A 238 -19.95 0.81 -8.53
N GLY A 239 -20.87 -0.06 -8.97
CA GLY A 239 -21.32 -1.22 -8.18
C GLY A 239 -20.16 -2.18 -7.83
N PRO A 240 -19.44 -2.74 -8.82
CA PRO A 240 -18.30 -3.61 -8.54
C PRO A 240 -17.20 -2.96 -7.71
N LEU A 241 -16.95 -1.66 -7.89
CA LEU A 241 -15.98 -0.93 -7.07
C LEU A 241 -16.37 -0.93 -5.60
N ILE A 242 -17.63 -0.60 -5.28
CA ILE A 242 -18.13 -0.58 -3.89
C ILE A 242 -18.05 -1.98 -3.28
N VAL A 243 -18.51 -3.00 -4.00
CA VAL A 243 -18.45 -4.39 -3.52
C VAL A 243 -17.00 -4.82 -3.28
N ALA A 244 -16.06 -4.48 -4.18
CA ALA A 244 -14.66 -4.80 -4.01
C ALA A 244 -14.06 -4.13 -2.76
N LEU A 245 -14.38 -2.87 -2.50
CA LEU A 245 -13.95 -2.14 -1.29
C LEU A 245 -14.53 -2.78 -0.02
N LEU A 246 -15.80 -3.16 -0.03
CA LEU A 246 -16.46 -3.84 1.10
C LEU A 246 -15.87 -5.22 1.36
N LEU A 247 -15.64 -6.02 0.31
CA LEU A 247 -15.00 -7.32 0.42
C LEU A 247 -13.54 -7.21 0.90
N GLY A 248 -12.78 -6.22 0.41
CA GLY A 248 -11.42 -5.96 0.86
C GLY A 248 -11.35 -5.57 2.33
N ARG A 249 -12.31 -4.77 2.81
CA ARG A 249 -12.36 -4.30 4.20
C ARG A 249 -12.92 -5.33 5.17
N PHE A 250 -14.03 -5.97 4.81
CA PHE A 250 -14.81 -6.84 5.71
C PHE A 250 -14.61 -8.33 5.41
N GLY A 251 -14.18 -8.69 4.20
CA GLY A 251 -13.99 -10.10 3.80
C GLY A 251 -13.19 -10.94 4.80
N PRO A 252 -12.04 -10.46 5.31
CA PRO A 252 -11.27 -11.20 6.31
C PRO A 252 -12.06 -11.54 7.59
N ARG A 253 -12.98 -10.65 8.02
CA ARG A 253 -13.85 -10.91 9.19
C ARG A 253 -14.81 -12.07 8.98
N PHE A 254 -15.24 -12.28 7.75
CA PHE A 254 -16.12 -13.38 7.36
C PHE A 254 -15.37 -14.60 6.82
N HIS A 255 -14.06 -14.68 7.07
CA HIS A 255 -13.17 -15.73 6.59
C HIS A 255 -13.16 -15.89 5.06
N LEU A 256 -13.60 -14.88 4.31
CA LEU A 256 -13.54 -14.88 2.86
C LEU A 256 -12.09 -14.69 2.40
N VAL A 257 -11.62 -15.62 1.58
CA VAL A 257 -10.28 -15.54 1.00
C VAL A 257 -10.32 -14.67 -0.24
N THR A 258 -9.85 -13.44 -0.12
CA THR A 258 -9.75 -12.48 -1.23
C THR A 258 -8.36 -12.45 -1.87
N TYR A 259 -7.46 -13.30 -1.39
CA TYR A 259 -6.09 -13.35 -1.85
C TYR A 259 -5.99 -13.86 -3.28
N THR A 260 -5.24 -13.13 -4.09
CA THR A 260 -4.83 -13.50 -5.45
C THR A 260 -3.33 -13.26 -5.59
N THR A 261 -2.63 -14.10 -6.35
CA THR A 261 -1.21 -13.85 -6.63
C THR A 261 -1.06 -12.53 -7.39
N MET A 262 0.03 -11.79 -7.15
CA MET A 262 0.31 -10.54 -7.85
C MET A 262 0.28 -10.73 -9.38
N SER A 263 0.88 -11.82 -9.88
CA SER A 263 0.89 -12.14 -11.31
C SER A 263 -0.51 -12.36 -11.89
N ALA A 264 -1.38 -13.10 -11.18
CA ALA A 264 -2.76 -13.31 -11.61
C ALA A 264 -3.56 -12.01 -11.58
N ASN A 265 -3.36 -11.16 -10.57
CA ASN A 265 -4.02 -9.86 -10.47
C ASN A 265 -3.60 -8.93 -11.61
N LEU A 266 -2.30 -8.86 -11.92
CA LEU A 266 -1.80 -8.07 -13.05
C LEU A 266 -2.35 -8.59 -14.38
N MET A 267 -2.37 -9.91 -14.60
CA MET A 267 -2.91 -10.50 -15.81
C MET A 267 -4.41 -10.19 -15.98
N LEU A 268 -5.22 -10.37 -14.92
CA LEU A 268 -6.64 -10.04 -14.95
C LEU A 268 -6.88 -8.55 -15.24
N ARG A 269 -6.05 -7.68 -14.68
CA ARG A 269 -6.10 -6.24 -14.94
C ARG A 269 -5.84 -5.94 -16.41
N GLU A 270 -4.76 -6.50 -17.01
CA GLU A 270 -4.41 -6.27 -18.41
C GLU A 270 -5.50 -6.80 -19.37
N VAL A 271 -6.00 -8.01 -19.13
CA VAL A 271 -7.11 -8.60 -19.91
C VAL A 271 -8.36 -7.73 -19.77
N GLY A 272 -8.70 -7.30 -18.56
CA GLY A 272 -9.86 -6.43 -18.31
C GLY A 272 -9.75 -5.09 -19.02
N ILE A 273 -8.58 -4.44 -19.00
CA ILE A 273 -8.32 -3.20 -19.73
C ILE A 273 -8.44 -3.40 -21.23
N ALA A 274 -7.83 -4.47 -21.78
CA ALA A 274 -7.89 -4.77 -23.20
C ALA A 274 -9.32 -4.99 -23.69
N LEU A 275 -10.10 -5.79 -22.96
CA LEU A 275 -11.52 -6.04 -23.29
C LEU A 275 -12.36 -4.77 -23.16
N PHE A 276 -12.15 -3.97 -22.13
CA PHE A 276 -12.83 -2.70 -21.95
C PHE A 276 -12.55 -1.74 -23.11
N LEU A 277 -11.29 -1.54 -23.47
CA LEU A 277 -10.90 -0.65 -24.58
C LEU A 277 -11.43 -1.16 -25.92
N ALA A 278 -11.41 -2.47 -26.15
CA ALA A 278 -11.97 -3.08 -27.35
C ALA A 278 -13.49 -2.83 -27.44
N ALA A 279 -14.22 -3.08 -26.34
CA ALA A 279 -15.67 -2.86 -26.29
C ALA A 279 -16.05 -1.39 -26.51
N VAL A 280 -15.35 -0.47 -25.86
CA VAL A 280 -15.56 0.97 -26.02
C VAL A 280 -15.19 1.42 -27.44
N GLY A 281 -14.07 0.93 -27.98
CA GLY A 281 -13.63 1.26 -29.34
C GLY A 281 -14.60 0.80 -30.39
N LEU A 282 -15.11 -0.44 -30.30
CA LEU A 282 -16.12 -0.97 -31.20
C LEU A 282 -17.43 -0.17 -31.12
N GLY A 283 -17.90 0.11 -29.90
CA GLY A 283 -19.13 0.90 -29.68
C GLY A 283 -19.00 2.34 -30.14
N ALA A 284 -17.83 2.98 -29.99
CA ALA A 284 -17.59 4.33 -30.48
C ALA A 284 -17.34 4.42 -31.98
N GLY A 285 -16.91 3.33 -32.60
CA GLY A 285 -16.66 3.27 -34.05
C GLY A 285 -17.92 3.37 -34.90
N ASP A 286 -19.04 2.91 -34.37
CA ASP A 286 -20.33 2.97 -35.03
C ASP A 286 -20.82 4.42 -35.17
N GLY A 287 -21.01 4.88 -36.41
CA GLY A 287 -21.39 6.25 -36.71
C GLY A 287 -20.29 7.33 -36.52
N PHE A 288 -19.05 6.95 -36.20
CA PHE A 288 -17.95 7.91 -35.96
C PHE A 288 -17.62 8.74 -37.21
N ILE A 289 -17.54 8.09 -38.38
CA ILE A 289 -17.25 8.77 -39.65
C ILE A 289 -18.37 9.74 -40.00
N ASP A 290 -19.63 9.30 -39.90
CA ASP A 290 -20.80 10.12 -40.18
C ASP A 290 -20.89 11.35 -39.26
N ALA A 291 -20.57 11.16 -38.00
CA ALA A 291 -20.49 12.24 -37.02
C ALA A 291 -19.42 13.28 -37.39
N ILE A 292 -18.24 12.84 -37.84
CA ILE A 292 -17.16 13.77 -38.26
C ILE A 292 -17.55 14.52 -39.54
N VAL A 293 -18.03 13.82 -40.53
CA VAL A 293 -18.42 14.40 -41.82
C VAL A 293 -19.61 15.38 -41.62
N GLY A 294 -20.54 15.04 -40.74
CA GLY A 294 -21.67 15.89 -40.33
C GLY A 294 -21.31 17.16 -39.54
N GLY A 295 -20.02 17.52 -39.42
CA GLY A 295 -19.55 18.72 -38.72
C GLY A 295 -19.08 18.48 -37.28
N GLY A 296 -19.05 17.22 -36.83
CA GLY A 296 -18.63 16.83 -35.49
C GLY A 296 -17.13 17.03 -35.17
N TYR A 297 -16.31 17.37 -36.18
CA TYR A 297 -14.90 17.69 -35.99
C TYR A 297 -14.68 18.82 -34.96
N ARG A 298 -15.65 19.74 -34.79
CA ARG A 298 -15.60 20.79 -33.76
C ARG A 298 -15.64 20.22 -32.35
N TRP A 299 -16.32 19.11 -32.14
CA TRP A 299 -16.39 18.42 -30.84
C TRP A 299 -15.05 17.86 -30.41
N ILE A 300 -14.17 17.52 -31.39
CA ILE A 300 -12.79 17.09 -31.09
C ILE A 300 -12.02 18.21 -30.41
N GLY A 301 -12.18 19.47 -30.93
CA GLY A 301 -11.57 20.65 -30.32
C GLY A 301 -12.09 20.93 -28.90
N TYR A 302 -13.40 20.87 -28.72
CA TYR A 302 -13.99 21.04 -27.38
C TYR A 302 -13.56 19.93 -26.42
N GLY A 303 -13.53 18.67 -26.87
CA GLY A 303 -13.04 17.54 -26.09
C GLY A 303 -11.58 17.72 -25.66
N ALA A 304 -10.72 18.15 -26.58
CA ALA A 304 -9.33 18.47 -26.26
C ALA A 304 -9.20 19.57 -25.20
N LEU A 305 -9.96 20.66 -25.32
CA LEU A 305 -9.95 21.74 -24.33
C LEU A 305 -10.44 21.27 -22.96
N ILE A 306 -11.55 20.52 -22.90
CA ILE A 306 -12.12 19.98 -21.66
C ILE A 306 -11.14 19.03 -20.95
N THR A 307 -10.33 18.30 -21.74
CA THR A 307 -9.35 17.35 -21.17
C THR A 307 -8.06 18.05 -20.76
N VAL A 308 -7.48 18.86 -21.64
CA VAL A 308 -6.14 19.42 -21.46
C VAL A 308 -6.12 20.56 -20.42
N ILE A 309 -7.13 21.44 -20.46
CA ILE A 309 -7.14 22.61 -19.56
C ILE A 309 -7.15 22.22 -18.08
N PRO A 310 -8.06 21.35 -17.59
CA PRO A 310 -8.04 20.93 -16.18
C PRO A 310 -6.76 20.21 -15.80
N LEU A 311 -6.22 19.33 -16.67
CA LEU A 311 -4.97 18.64 -16.42
C LEU A 311 -3.80 19.61 -16.24
N LEU A 312 -3.67 20.59 -17.12
CA LEU A 312 -2.61 21.59 -17.02
C LEU A 312 -2.77 22.45 -15.76
N LEU A 313 -3.99 22.95 -15.50
CA LEU A 313 -4.24 23.82 -14.34
C LEU A 313 -3.95 23.08 -13.03
N VAL A 314 -4.48 21.86 -12.86
CA VAL A 314 -4.27 21.06 -11.64
C VAL A 314 -2.81 20.63 -11.54
N GLY A 315 -2.21 20.18 -12.65
CA GLY A 315 -0.81 19.76 -12.67
C GLY A 315 0.15 20.89 -12.30
N ILE A 316 -0.04 22.09 -12.88
CA ILE A 316 0.75 23.29 -12.56
C ILE A 316 0.55 23.69 -11.10
N PHE A 317 -0.69 23.75 -10.64
CA PHE A 317 -1.01 24.10 -9.25
C PHE A 317 -0.38 23.12 -8.26
N ALA A 318 -0.54 21.81 -8.49
CA ALA A 318 0.01 20.78 -7.62
C ALA A 318 1.55 20.82 -7.59
N ARG A 319 2.18 21.05 -8.75
CA ARG A 319 3.65 21.15 -8.83
C ARG A 319 4.18 22.45 -8.24
N ALA A 320 3.60 23.60 -8.60
CA ALA A 320 4.11 24.90 -8.22
C ALA A 320 3.77 25.29 -6.77
N ARG A 321 2.52 25.01 -6.34
CA ARG A 321 2.02 25.46 -5.03
C ARG A 321 2.18 24.39 -3.95
N LEU A 322 1.82 23.14 -4.25
CA LEU A 322 1.89 22.01 -3.30
C LEU A 322 3.27 21.34 -3.32
N LYS A 323 4.16 21.68 -4.27
CA LYS A 323 5.50 21.11 -4.42
C LYS A 323 5.51 19.57 -4.48
N MET A 324 4.45 19.00 -5.06
CA MET A 324 4.32 17.54 -5.15
C MET A 324 5.43 16.93 -6.00
N ASN A 325 5.87 15.74 -5.62
CA ASN A 325 6.80 14.95 -6.40
C ASN A 325 6.22 14.64 -7.79
N TYR A 326 7.05 14.68 -8.83
CA TYR A 326 6.61 14.50 -10.21
C TYR A 326 5.96 13.14 -10.46
N TYR A 327 6.54 12.06 -9.93
CA TYR A 327 6.01 10.71 -10.13
C TYR A 327 4.71 10.47 -9.36
N THR A 328 4.58 11.04 -8.17
CA THR A 328 3.31 11.10 -7.43
C THR A 328 2.25 11.85 -8.23
N LEU A 329 2.63 12.99 -8.82
CA LEU A 329 1.73 13.79 -9.65
C LEU A 329 1.28 13.05 -10.91
N MET A 330 2.19 12.33 -11.59
CA MET A 330 1.83 11.50 -12.76
C MET A 330 0.75 10.47 -12.40
N GLY A 331 0.92 9.76 -11.27
CA GLY A 331 -0.06 8.78 -10.80
C GLY A 331 -1.39 9.41 -10.42
N LEU A 332 -1.36 10.56 -9.73
CA LEU A 332 -2.55 11.32 -9.35
C LEU A 332 -3.32 11.80 -10.59
N MET A 333 -2.63 12.32 -11.60
CA MET A 333 -3.25 12.78 -12.84
C MET A 333 -3.85 11.62 -13.65
N ALA A 334 -3.11 10.51 -13.80
CA ALA A 334 -3.63 9.31 -14.44
C ALA A 334 -4.87 8.77 -13.68
N GLY A 335 -4.84 8.76 -12.34
CA GLY A 335 -5.97 8.37 -11.50
C GLY A 335 -7.17 9.29 -11.62
N SER A 336 -6.94 10.61 -11.69
CA SER A 336 -8.02 11.60 -11.87
C SER A 336 -8.69 11.49 -13.23
N MET A 337 -7.97 11.06 -14.25
CA MET A 337 -8.52 10.79 -15.59
C MET A 337 -9.08 9.38 -15.74
N THR A 338 -8.91 8.53 -14.73
CA THR A 338 -9.28 7.11 -14.77
C THR A 338 -8.64 6.37 -15.96
N ASP A 339 -7.37 6.67 -16.22
CA ASP A 339 -6.61 6.24 -17.39
C ASP A 339 -5.52 5.21 -17.00
N PRO A 340 -5.80 3.90 -17.10
CA PRO A 340 -4.81 2.84 -16.81
C PRO A 340 -3.60 2.84 -17.78
N PRO A 341 -3.75 3.11 -19.07
CA PRO A 341 -2.62 3.27 -19.99
C PRO A 341 -1.63 4.37 -19.56
N ALA A 342 -2.15 5.53 -19.12
CA ALA A 342 -1.31 6.61 -18.57
C ALA A 342 -0.57 6.16 -17.31
N LEU A 343 -1.18 5.34 -16.45
CA LEU A 343 -0.51 4.75 -15.30
C LEU A 343 0.63 3.80 -15.72
N ALA A 344 0.40 2.96 -16.72
CA ALA A 344 1.43 2.05 -17.22
C ALA A 344 2.66 2.84 -17.74
N TYR A 345 2.42 3.92 -18.47
CA TYR A 345 3.47 4.84 -18.90
C TYR A 345 4.18 5.51 -17.71
N ALA A 346 3.42 5.98 -16.72
CA ALA A 346 3.96 6.62 -15.53
C ALA A 346 4.88 5.68 -14.74
N ASN A 347 4.46 4.44 -14.51
CA ASN A 347 5.27 3.42 -13.82
C ASN A 347 6.54 3.07 -14.62
N GLY A 348 6.42 2.91 -15.94
CA GLY A 348 7.57 2.66 -16.81
C GLY A 348 8.57 3.81 -16.83
N THR A 349 8.10 5.05 -16.70
CA THR A 349 8.95 6.25 -16.63
C THR A 349 9.60 6.41 -15.26
N ALA A 350 8.86 6.14 -14.19
CA ALA A 350 9.33 6.27 -12.82
C ALA A 350 10.29 5.14 -12.41
N GLY A 351 10.14 3.94 -12.99
CA GLY A 351 10.89 2.76 -12.60
C GLY A 351 10.58 2.27 -11.18
N ASN A 352 9.47 2.73 -10.58
CA ASN A 352 9.01 2.39 -9.24
C ASN A 352 7.48 2.44 -9.13
N ASP A 353 6.93 2.04 -7.97
CA ASP A 353 5.49 1.94 -7.73
C ASP A 353 4.83 3.25 -7.22
N MET A 354 5.54 4.36 -7.14
CA MET A 354 5.00 5.64 -6.66
C MET A 354 3.79 6.13 -7.46
N PRO A 355 3.79 6.08 -8.81
CA PRO A 355 2.61 6.45 -9.58
C PRO A 355 1.43 5.53 -9.31
N ALA A 356 1.66 4.22 -9.15
CA ALA A 356 0.60 3.25 -8.87
C ALA A 356 -0.05 3.49 -7.51
N LEU A 357 0.73 3.86 -6.49
CA LEU A 357 0.22 4.20 -5.16
C LEU A 357 -0.69 5.43 -5.21
N SER A 358 -0.23 6.49 -5.85
CA SER A 358 -1.01 7.73 -6.00
C SER A 358 -2.27 7.53 -6.82
N TYR A 359 -2.18 6.76 -7.91
CA TYR A 359 -3.31 6.36 -8.74
C TYR A 359 -4.38 5.64 -7.92
N SER A 360 -3.98 4.61 -7.17
CA SER A 360 -4.90 3.78 -6.37
C SER A 360 -5.63 4.56 -5.28
N THR A 361 -5.04 5.63 -4.79
CA THR A 361 -5.66 6.52 -3.80
C THR A 361 -6.74 7.40 -4.41
N VAL A 362 -6.52 7.91 -5.62
CA VAL A 362 -7.41 8.91 -6.26
C VAL A 362 -8.50 8.25 -7.10
N TYR A 363 -8.15 7.19 -7.81
CA TYR A 363 -9.05 6.51 -8.76
C TYR A 363 -10.44 6.15 -8.19
N PRO A 364 -10.57 5.50 -7.01
CA PRO A 364 -11.87 5.13 -6.48
C PRO A 364 -12.77 6.34 -6.20
N VAL A 365 -12.19 7.41 -5.64
CA VAL A 365 -12.91 8.65 -5.30
C VAL A 365 -13.39 9.36 -6.57
N VAL A 366 -12.52 9.49 -7.56
CA VAL A 366 -12.86 10.16 -8.83
C VAL A 366 -13.92 9.35 -9.59
N MET A 367 -13.79 8.03 -9.62
CA MET A 367 -14.77 7.17 -10.29
C MET A 367 -16.17 7.34 -9.68
N PHE A 368 -16.26 7.33 -8.35
CA PHE A 368 -17.50 7.58 -7.63
C PHE A 368 -18.06 8.98 -7.93
N LEU A 369 -17.22 10.02 -7.84
CA LEU A 369 -17.62 11.41 -8.11
C LEU A 369 -18.10 11.60 -9.56
N ARG A 370 -17.45 10.98 -10.55
CA ARG A 370 -17.88 11.04 -11.95
C ARG A 370 -19.27 10.45 -12.17
N VAL A 371 -19.52 9.28 -11.58
CA VAL A 371 -20.85 8.65 -11.66
C VAL A 371 -21.90 9.55 -11.03
N LEU A 372 -21.65 10.08 -9.82
CA LEU A 372 -22.55 11.00 -9.13
C LEU A 372 -22.79 12.28 -9.93
N THR A 373 -21.73 12.92 -10.43
CA THR A 373 -21.83 14.18 -11.19
C THR A 373 -22.66 13.98 -12.46
N ALA A 374 -22.41 12.89 -13.20
CA ALA A 374 -23.18 12.59 -14.40
C ALA A 374 -24.67 12.42 -14.08
N GLN A 375 -25.01 11.72 -13.01
CA GLN A 375 -26.39 11.52 -12.56
C GLN A 375 -27.05 12.83 -12.14
N ILE A 376 -26.33 13.70 -11.40
CA ILE A 376 -26.79 15.01 -10.99
C ILE A 376 -27.07 15.88 -12.21
N PHE A 377 -26.16 15.91 -13.19
CA PHE A 377 -26.38 16.68 -14.44
C PHE A 377 -27.64 16.21 -15.20
N ILE A 378 -27.85 14.93 -15.31
CA ILE A 378 -29.05 14.39 -15.95
C ILE A 378 -30.32 14.81 -15.19
N LEU A 379 -30.26 14.82 -13.86
CA LEU A 379 -31.40 15.20 -13.02
C LEU A 379 -31.77 16.69 -13.16
N PHE A 380 -30.78 17.57 -13.34
CA PHE A 380 -31.00 19.02 -13.52
C PHE A 380 -31.23 19.45 -14.98
N ALA A 381 -30.87 18.60 -15.95
CA ALA A 381 -31.07 18.86 -17.37
C ALA A 381 -32.45 18.44 -17.91
N LEU A 382 -33.19 17.69 -17.10
CA LEU A 382 -34.58 17.26 -17.35
C LEU A 382 -35.57 18.09 -16.53
#